data_ef13663fd4d01a3bb06594160ca5c923
#
_entry.id   ef13663fd4d01a3bb06594160ca5c923
#
_cell.length_a   1.000
_cell.length_b   1.000
_cell.length_c   1.000
_cell.angle_alpha   90.00
_cell.angle_beta   90.00
_cell.angle_gamma   90.00
#
_symmetry.space_group_name_H-M   'P 1'
#
loop_
_entity.id
_entity.type
_entity.pdbx_description
1 polymer ?
#
loop_
_entity_poly.entity_id
_entity_poly.type
_entity_poly.pdbx_seq_one_letter_code
_entity_poly.pdbx_strand_id
1 'polypeptide(L)'
;MLLTAYITVVVATGGIAMWRLGAPDPTVGALSLLFWFLANLLGEVLWLPAPKGRGYLSMANAANFATLILLPASAAVGVTVGAGLCADILFRKRKWYQALFNFAACAVTVTAASAAFRGLGGASANIDALLSPLNAVPLLAAAVTYFMLNTWLIAGVVALHSGQPVWTVWRTSFAFGYEMVGAVVLKLLGYLFAILFLTWGYMSAFMAVIATYFIRDAYIRYVQQTQPKELEAPSTEEKAA
;
A
#
# COMPACT_ATOMS: atom_id res chain seq x y z
N MET A 1 -17.37 -15.84 15.38
CA MET A 1 -16.18 -16.41 16.04
C MET A 1 -14.95 -16.48 15.11
N LEU A 2 -15.01 -17.10 13.93
CA LEU A 2 -13.84 -17.24 13.04
C LEU A 2 -13.23 -15.90 12.59
N LEU A 3 -14.03 -14.91 12.22
CA LEU A 3 -13.54 -13.59 11.82
C LEU A 3 -12.77 -12.90 12.97
N THR A 4 -13.30 -12.94 14.18
CA THR A 4 -12.62 -12.36 15.35
C THR A 4 -11.29 -13.06 15.63
N ALA A 5 -11.28 -14.40 15.60
CA ALA A 5 -10.06 -15.18 15.77
C ALA A 5 -9.01 -14.84 14.69
N TYR A 6 -9.41 -14.73 13.43
CA TYR A 6 -8.53 -14.33 12.33
C TYR A 6 -7.93 -12.94 12.56
N ILE A 7 -8.76 -11.95 12.89
CA ILE A 7 -8.29 -10.59 13.19
C ILE A 7 -7.30 -10.62 14.36
N THR A 8 -7.60 -11.35 15.42
CA THR A 8 -6.70 -11.49 16.58
C THR A 8 -5.35 -12.09 16.19
N VAL A 9 -5.34 -13.13 15.37
CA VAL A 9 -4.09 -13.75 14.89
C VAL A 9 -3.26 -12.75 14.07
N VAL A 10 -3.89 -12.02 13.15
CA VAL A 10 -3.18 -11.01 12.34
C VAL A 10 -2.63 -9.90 13.23
N VAL A 11 -3.41 -9.42 14.20
CA VAL A 11 -2.98 -8.37 15.13
C VAL A 11 -1.83 -8.86 16.01
N ALA A 12 -1.91 -10.07 16.53
CA ALA A 12 -0.82 -10.65 17.31
C ALA A 12 0.46 -10.82 16.48
N THR A 13 0.33 -11.31 15.23
CA THR A 13 1.49 -11.49 14.32
C THR A 13 2.12 -10.13 13.98
N GLY A 14 1.33 -9.11 13.69
CA GLY A 14 1.82 -7.76 13.43
C GLY A 14 2.53 -7.15 14.65
N GLY A 15 1.95 -7.32 15.84
CA GLY A 15 2.57 -6.90 17.10
C GLY A 15 3.91 -7.60 17.36
N ILE A 16 3.98 -8.92 17.16
CA ILE A 16 5.23 -9.69 17.28
C ILE A 16 6.27 -9.22 16.24
N ALA A 17 5.85 -8.97 15.00
CA ALA A 17 6.75 -8.48 13.96
C ALA A 17 7.37 -7.14 14.36
N MET A 18 6.57 -6.19 14.83
CA MET A 18 7.06 -4.89 15.30
C MET A 18 7.94 -5.01 16.53
N TRP A 19 7.57 -5.85 17.50
CA TRP A 19 8.38 -6.07 18.70
C TRP A 19 9.76 -6.64 18.36
N ARG A 20 9.84 -7.60 17.43
CA ARG A 20 11.10 -8.20 16.96
C ARG A 20 12.00 -7.23 16.20
N LEU A 21 11.42 -6.28 15.49
CA LEU A 21 12.18 -5.24 14.80
C LEU A 21 12.78 -4.21 15.76
N GLY A 22 12.19 -4.06 16.96
CA GLY A 22 12.63 -3.11 17.97
C GLY A 22 12.37 -1.65 17.59
N ALA A 23 13.09 -0.74 18.25
CA ALA A 23 13.03 0.69 17.94
C ALA A 23 13.61 0.99 16.56
N PRO A 24 13.16 2.07 15.91
CA PRO A 24 13.79 2.54 14.67
C PRO A 24 15.29 2.73 14.85
N ASP A 25 16.05 2.38 13.81
CA ASP A 25 17.50 2.52 13.78
C ASP A 25 17.88 4.00 14.05
N PRO A 26 18.66 4.29 15.11
CA PRO A 26 19.03 5.65 15.47
C PRO A 26 19.90 6.35 14.42
N THR A 27 20.47 5.62 13.47
CA THR A 27 21.23 6.19 12.35
C THR A 27 20.34 6.88 11.32
N VAL A 28 19.02 6.60 11.33
CA VAL A 28 18.06 7.27 10.47
C VAL A 28 17.68 8.61 11.08
N GLY A 29 18.11 9.70 10.44
CA GLY A 29 17.83 11.05 10.93
C GLY A 29 16.32 11.36 11.01
N ALA A 30 15.92 12.15 12.00
CA ALA A 30 14.52 12.53 12.22
C ALA A 30 13.87 13.18 10.99
N LEU A 31 14.63 13.98 10.23
CA LEU A 31 14.13 14.60 9.00
C LEU A 31 13.77 13.55 7.94
N SER A 32 14.57 12.49 7.81
CA SER A 32 14.28 11.38 6.89
C SER A 32 13.03 10.62 7.31
N LEU A 33 12.88 10.34 8.61
CA LEU A 33 11.67 9.69 9.14
C LEU A 33 10.43 10.54 8.89
N LEU A 34 10.51 11.84 9.16
CA LEU A 34 9.41 12.78 8.91
C LEU A 34 9.06 12.86 7.42
N PHE A 35 10.05 12.96 6.54
CA PHE A 35 9.85 12.99 5.10
C PHE A 35 9.09 11.76 4.61
N TRP A 36 9.57 10.57 4.97
CA TRP A 36 8.94 9.32 4.55
C TRP A 36 7.57 9.11 5.20
N PHE A 37 7.39 9.56 6.44
CA PHE A 37 6.07 9.56 7.08
C PHE A 37 5.07 10.42 6.31
N LEU A 38 5.45 11.65 5.96
CA LEU A 38 4.58 12.56 5.19
C LEU A 38 4.33 12.05 3.77
N ALA A 39 5.31 11.47 3.10
CA ALA A 39 5.15 10.88 1.77
C ALA A 39 4.15 9.71 1.79
N ASN A 40 4.26 8.83 2.80
CA ASN A 40 3.32 7.74 2.98
C ASN A 40 1.92 8.24 3.36
N LEU A 41 1.81 9.20 4.28
CA LEU A 41 0.54 9.79 4.69
C LEU A 41 -0.17 10.47 3.52
N LEU A 42 0.55 11.23 2.70
CA LEU A 42 0.01 11.85 1.49
C LEU A 42 -0.53 10.80 0.52
N GLY A 43 0.21 9.72 0.30
CA GLY A 43 -0.23 8.60 -0.53
C GLY A 43 -1.48 7.91 0.03
N GLU A 44 -1.63 7.82 1.34
CA GLU A 44 -2.83 7.28 1.99
C GLU A 44 -4.04 8.20 1.86
N VAL A 45 -3.84 9.51 1.82
CA VAL A 45 -4.91 10.50 1.59
C VAL A 45 -5.31 10.57 0.11
N LEU A 46 -4.35 10.37 -0.80
CA LEU A 46 -4.56 10.37 -2.26
C LEU A 46 -4.95 8.98 -2.79
N TRP A 47 -6.03 8.41 -2.27
CA TRP A 47 -6.55 7.14 -2.74
C TRP A 47 -7.39 7.27 -4.01
N LEU A 48 -7.40 6.20 -4.82
CA LEU A 48 -8.13 6.10 -6.08
C LEU A 48 -9.34 5.18 -5.90
N PRO A 49 -10.54 5.58 -6.36
CA PRO A 49 -11.68 4.66 -6.38
C PRO A 49 -11.42 3.53 -7.37
N ALA A 50 -11.64 2.29 -6.94
CA ALA A 50 -11.57 1.16 -7.86
C ALA A 50 -12.74 1.19 -8.86
N PRO A 51 -12.53 0.73 -10.10
CA PRO A 51 -13.61 0.60 -11.08
C PRO A 51 -14.77 -0.22 -10.51
N LYS A 52 -16.00 0.15 -10.84
CA LYS A 52 -17.24 -0.52 -10.38
C LYS A 52 -17.51 -0.41 -8.87
N GLY A 53 -16.92 0.57 -8.17
CA GLY A 53 -17.19 0.85 -6.75
C GLY A 53 -16.74 -0.24 -5.78
N ARG A 54 -15.84 -1.15 -6.19
CA ARG A 54 -15.42 -2.30 -5.39
C ARG A 54 -14.18 -2.09 -4.54
N GLY A 55 -13.93 -0.88 -4.07
CA GLY A 55 -12.79 -0.60 -3.18
C GLY A 55 -11.98 0.62 -3.59
N TYR A 56 -10.79 0.73 -3.04
CA TYR A 56 -9.88 1.86 -3.26
C TYR A 56 -8.45 1.36 -3.41
N LEU A 57 -7.72 1.92 -4.36
CA LEU A 57 -6.29 1.71 -4.53
C LEU A 57 -5.55 2.84 -3.82
N SER A 58 -4.77 2.52 -2.80
CA SER A 58 -3.97 3.51 -2.08
C SER A 58 -2.71 3.85 -2.88
N MET A 59 -2.51 5.14 -3.16
CA MET A 59 -1.27 5.64 -3.76
C MET A 59 -0.07 5.50 -2.82
N ALA A 60 -0.30 5.30 -1.51
CA ALA A 60 0.75 5.02 -0.54
C ALA A 60 1.56 3.75 -0.87
N ASN A 61 1.01 2.82 -1.65
CA ASN A 61 1.75 1.63 -2.07
C ASN A 61 3.07 1.96 -2.79
N ALA A 62 3.15 3.08 -3.51
CA ALA A 62 4.40 3.55 -4.11
C ALA A 62 5.38 4.07 -3.05
N ALA A 63 4.92 4.96 -2.15
CA ALA A 63 5.73 5.49 -1.06
C ALA A 63 6.17 4.37 -0.09
N ASN A 64 5.28 3.45 0.26
CA ASN A 64 5.57 2.28 1.09
C ASN A 64 6.70 1.44 0.49
N PHE A 65 6.67 1.20 -0.83
CA PHE A 65 7.68 0.39 -1.49
C PHE A 65 9.03 1.12 -1.55
N ALA A 66 9.05 2.42 -1.85
CA ALA A 66 10.26 3.23 -1.76
C ALA A 66 10.86 3.23 -0.35
N THR A 67 10.02 3.43 0.66
CA THR A 67 10.41 3.41 2.09
C THR A 67 11.01 2.06 2.48
N LEU A 68 10.39 0.95 2.06
CA LEU A 68 10.86 -0.41 2.31
C LEU A 68 12.25 -0.66 1.70
N ILE A 69 12.52 -0.14 0.49
CA ILE A 69 13.80 -0.28 -0.18
C ILE A 69 14.88 0.54 0.55
N LEU A 70 14.59 1.80 0.85
CA LEU A 70 15.58 2.79 1.28
C LEU A 70 15.88 2.78 2.77
N LEU A 71 14.90 2.51 3.62
CA LEU A 71 15.08 2.57 5.08
C LEU A 71 15.34 1.18 5.69
N PRO A 72 16.05 1.11 6.83
CA PRO A 72 16.09 -0.08 7.66
C PRO A 72 14.69 -0.59 7.98
N ALA A 73 14.52 -1.91 8.15
CA ALA A 73 13.21 -2.54 8.30
C ALA A 73 12.37 -1.93 9.44
N SER A 74 12.97 -1.65 10.60
CA SER A 74 12.28 -1.03 11.74
C SER A 74 11.75 0.37 11.42
N ALA A 75 12.56 1.20 10.76
CA ALA A 75 12.16 2.53 10.33
C ALA A 75 11.09 2.48 9.24
N ALA A 76 11.25 1.60 8.25
CA ALA A 76 10.29 1.42 7.16
C ALA A 76 8.92 1.00 7.70
N VAL A 77 8.86 0.01 8.58
CA VAL A 77 7.62 -0.45 9.22
C VAL A 77 7.01 0.65 10.07
N GLY A 78 7.80 1.29 10.95
CA GLY A 78 7.31 2.34 11.83
C GLY A 78 6.67 3.52 11.07
N VAL A 79 7.35 4.00 10.03
CA VAL A 79 6.88 5.09 9.18
C VAL A 79 5.61 4.71 8.42
N THR A 80 5.61 3.55 7.74
CA THR A 80 4.49 3.11 6.89
C THR A 80 3.25 2.83 7.72
N VAL A 81 3.42 2.09 8.82
CA VAL A 81 2.33 1.72 9.73
C VAL A 81 1.77 2.92 10.46
N GLY A 82 2.65 3.82 10.92
CA GLY A 82 2.26 5.08 11.56
C GLY A 82 1.45 5.98 10.63
N ALA A 83 1.89 6.16 9.38
CA ALA A 83 1.18 6.94 8.38
C ALA A 83 -0.19 6.34 8.05
N GLY A 84 -0.26 5.01 7.86
CA GLY A 84 -1.52 4.31 7.61
C GLY A 84 -2.50 4.43 8.77
N LEU A 85 -2.03 4.30 10.01
CA LEU A 85 -2.86 4.47 11.21
C LEU A 85 -3.40 5.91 11.33
N CYS A 86 -2.55 6.91 11.12
CA CYS A 86 -2.96 8.31 11.09
C CYS A 86 -4.03 8.55 10.01
N ALA A 87 -3.84 8.00 8.81
CA ALA A 87 -4.82 8.12 7.73
C ALA A 87 -6.15 7.46 8.07
N ASP A 88 -6.14 6.28 8.65
CA ASP A 88 -7.34 5.54 9.02
C ASP A 88 -8.15 6.24 10.13
N ILE A 89 -7.47 6.85 11.11
CA ILE A 89 -8.13 7.53 12.23
C ILE A 89 -8.59 8.93 11.83
N LEU A 90 -7.70 9.75 11.23
CA LEU A 90 -7.95 11.18 11.03
C LEU A 90 -8.76 11.46 9.76
N PHE A 91 -8.48 10.75 8.67
CA PHE A 91 -9.06 11.05 7.35
C PHE A 91 -10.18 10.09 6.97
N ARG A 92 -9.98 8.76 7.18
CA ARG A 92 -10.99 7.75 6.80
C ARG A 92 -12.01 7.49 7.89
N LYS A 93 -11.76 7.92 9.13
CA LYS A 93 -12.62 7.74 10.31
C LYS A 93 -13.07 6.29 10.48
N ARG A 94 -12.15 5.35 10.25
CA ARG A 94 -12.43 3.90 10.36
C ARG A 94 -12.71 3.53 11.81
N LYS A 95 -13.48 2.48 11.99
CA LYS A 95 -13.68 1.88 13.32
C LYS A 95 -12.34 1.36 13.85
N TRP A 96 -12.10 1.50 15.14
CA TRP A 96 -10.80 1.18 15.78
C TRP A 96 -10.27 -0.22 15.45
N TYR A 97 -11.15 -1.24 15.38
CA TYR A 97 -10.74 -2.61 15.06
C TYR A 97 -10.33 -2.79 13.60
N GLN A 98 -10.90 -2.00 12.68
CA GLN A 98 -10.49 -1.98 11.27
C GLN A 98 -9.12 -1.29 11.11
N ALA A 99 -8.92 -0.16 11.81
CA ALA A 99 -7.63 0.52 11.84
C ALA A 99 -6.54 -0.38 12.45
N LEU A 100 -6.86 -1.10 13.53
CA LEU A 100 -5.94 -2.05 14.17
C LEU A 100 -5.58 -3.23 13.26
N PHE A 101 -6.56 -3.78 12.53
CA PHE A 101 -6.30 -4.84 11.55
C PHE A 101 -5.40 -4.33 10.42
N ASN A 102 -5.71 -3.16 9.84
CA ASN A 102 -4.90 -2.58 8.77
C ASN A 102 -3.46 -2.28 9.23
N PHE A 103 -3.32 -1.73 10.43
CA PHE A 103 -2.04 -1.51 11.09
C PHE A 103 -1.22 -2.80 11.15
N ALA A 104 -1.79 -3.87 11.67
CA ALA A 104 -1.11 -5.14 11.83
C ALA A 104 -0.82 -5.82 10.49
N ALA A 105 -1.77 -5.82 9.56
CA ALA A 105 -1.58 -6.37 8.22
C ALA A 105 -0.46 -5.64 7.45
N CYS A 106 -0.41 -4.31 7.57
CA CYS A 106 0.67 -3.50 7.01
C CYS A 106 2.03 -3.86 7.65
N ALA A 107 2.08 -3.98 9.00
CA ALA A 107 3.29 -4.36 9.71
C ALA A 107 3.84 -5.71 9.24
N VAL A 108 2.99 -6.74 9.14
CA VAL A 108 3.36 -8.08 8.63
C VAL A 108 3.88 -7.97 7.20
N THR A 109 3.13 -7.28 6.34
CA THR A 109 3.45 -7.17 4.91
C THR A 109 4.77 -6.47 4.67
N VAL A 110 5.00 -5.30 5.30
CA VAL A 110 6.24 -4.52 5.11
C VAL A 110 7.43 -5.24 5.73
N THR A 111 7.26 -5.87 6.90
CA THR A 111 8.32 -6.68 7.53
C THR A 111 8.77 -7.82 6.63
N ALA A 112 7.82 -8.61 6.13
CA ALA A 112 8.14 -9.77 5.28
C ALA A 112 8.75 -9.36 3.94
N ALA A 113 8.22 -8.30 3.31
CA ALA A 113 8.75 -7.80 2.05
C ALA A 113 10.16 -7.19 2.23
N SER A 114 10.41 -6.48 3.36
CA SER A 114 11.75 -5.98 3.70
C SER A 114 12.73 -7.14 3.96
N ALA A 115 12.28 -8.19 4.64
CA ALA A 115 13.09 -9.40 4.85
C ALA A 115 13.41 -10.10 3.53
N ALA A 116 12.45 -10.21 2.61
CA ALA A 116 12.67 -10.78 1.28
C ALA A 116 13.70 -9.97 0.47
N PHE A 117 13.57 -8.62 0.46
CA PHE A 117 14.53 -7.74 -0.20
C PHE A 117 15.94 -7.94 0.33
N ARG A 118 16.12 -7.79 1.65
CA ARG A 118 17.45 -7.84 2.30
C ARG A 118 18.02 -9.25 2.33
N GLY A 119 17.18 -10.26 2.60
CA GLY A 119 17.59 -11.66 2.67
C GLY A 119 18.11 -12.21 1.34
N LEU A 120 17.69 -11.62 0.21
CA LEU A 120 18.20 -11.93 -1.12
C LEU A 120 19.35 -11.00 -1.57
N GLY A 121 19.93 -10.24 -0.66
CA GLY A 121 21.06 -9.37 -0.95
C GLY A 121 20.69 -8.03 -1.60
N GLY A 122 19.44 -7.58 -1.44
CA GLY A 122 19.00 -6.29 -1.94
C GLY A 122 19.81 -5.15 -1.34
N ALA A 123 20.33 -4.27 -2.20
CA ALA A 123 21.20 -3.16 -1.86
C ALA A 123 20.57 -1.83 -2.31
N SER A 124 20.65 -0.81 -1.45
CA SER A 124 20.06 0.52 -1.71
C SER A 124 20.88 1.65 -1.08
N ALA A 125 22.16 1.38 -0.78
CA ALA A 125 23.04 2.38 -0.14
C ALA A 125 23.27 3.61 -1.02
N ASN A 126 23.27 3.45 -2.34
CA ASN A 126 23.42 4.51 -3.34
C ASN A 126 22.70 4.11 -4.64
N ILE A 127 22.70 5.02 -5.61
CA ILE A 127 22.02 4.83 -6.89
C ILE A 127 22.60 3.67 -7.71
N ASP A 128 23.92 3.50 -7.73
CA ASP A 128 24.58 2.43 -8.50
C ASP A 128 24.23 1.06 -7.94
N ALA A 129 24.22 0.93 -6.61
CA ALA A 129 23.78 -0.29 -5.94
C ALA A 129 22.31 -0.59 -6.26
N LEU A 130 21.42 0.43 -6.22
CA LEU A 130 20.00 0.26 -6.49
C LEU A 130 19.74 -0.14 -7.96
N LEU A 131 20.45 0.44 -8.92
CA LEU A 131 20.33 0.17 -10.36
C LEU A 131 21.05 -1.11 -10.80
N SER A 132 21.82 -1.74 -9.92
CA SER A 132 22.52 -2.99 -10.24
C SER A 132 21.54 -4.07 -10.74
N PRO A 133 21.84 -4.77 -11.84
CA PRO A 133 21.03 -5.89 -12.31
C PRO A 133 20.84 -6.99 -11.25
N LEU A 134 21.77 -7.13 -10.31
CA LEU A 134 21.69 -8.08 -9.20
C LEU A 134 20.55 -7.75 -8.24
N ASN A 135 20.08 -6.49 -8.23
CA ASN A 135 18.94 -6.06 -7.42
C ASN A 135 17.57 -6.45 -8.01
N ALA A 136 17.51 -6.90 -9.27
CA ALA A 136 16.25 -7.24 -9.92
C ALA A 136 15.50 -8.36 -9.16
N VAL A 137 16.22 -9.42 -8.74
CA VAL A 137 15.61 -10.53 -7.98
C VAL A 137 15.13 -10.11 -6.60
N PRO A 138 15.93 -9.44 -5.74
CA PRO A 138 15.48 -8.87 -4.48
C PRO A 138 14.26 -7.95 -4.60
N LEU A 139 14.26 -7.04 -5.58
CA LEU A 139 13.15 -6.11 -5.82
C LEU A 139 11.87 -6.85 -6.21
N LEU A 140 11.98 -7.81 -7.13
CA LEU A 140 10.84 -8.62 -7.55
C LEU A 140 10.30 -9.45 -6.37
N ALA A 141 11.18 -10.08 -5.60
CA ALA A 141 10.79 -10.86 -4.43
C ALA A 141 10.06 -9.99 -3.39
N ALA A 142 10.57 -8.79 -3.10
CA ALA A 142 9.91 -7.84 -2.22
C ALA A 142 8.52 -7.43 -2.74
N ALA A 143 8.43 -7.11 -4.04
CA ALA A 143 7.17 -6.69 -4.67
C ALA A 143 6.12 -7.82 -4.63
N VAL A 144 6.51 -9.04 -4.98
CA VAL A 144 5.63 -10.22 -4.93
C VAL A 144 5.22 -10.54 -3.50
N THR A 145 6.16 -10.56 -2.55
CA THR A 145 5.86 -10.79 -1.13
C THR A 145 4.89 -9.75 -0.60
N TYR A 146 5.14 -8.48 -0.88
CA TYR A 146 4.24 -7.39 -0.49
C TYR A 146 2.83 -7.59 -1.07
N PHE A 147 2.73 -7.83 -2.38
CA PHE A 147 1.44 -8.00 -3.06
C PHE A 147 0.68 -9.19 -2.50
N MET A 148 1.33 -10.35 -2.41
CA MET A 148 0.71 -11.59 -1.95
C MET A 148 0.21 -11.43 -0.52
N LEU A 149 1.04 -11.03 0.42
CA LEU A 149 0.64 -10.91 1.82
C LEU A 149 -0.48 -9.89 2.01
N ASN A 150 -0.35 -8.69 1.41
CA ASN A 150 -1.35 -7.66 1.54
C ASN A 150 -2.71 -8.13 1.01
N THR A 151 -2.75 -8.71 -0.18
CA THR A 151 -4.01 -9.15 -0.80
C THR A 151 -4.61 -10.38 -0.15
N TRP A 152 -3.80 -11.35 0.31
CA TRP A 152 -4.29 -12.52 1.01
C TRP A 152 -4.84 -12.19 2.40
N LEU A 153 -4.21 -11.28 3.14
CA LEU A 153 -4.72 -10.85 4.44
C LEU A 153 -6.08 -10.16 4.29
N ILE A 154 -6.26 -9.31 3.28
CA ILE A 154 -7.54 -8.66 2.99
C ILE A 154 -8.58 -9.69 2.50
N ALA A 155 -8.19 -10.58 1.57
CA ALA A 155 -9.09 -11.64 1.08
C ALA A 155 -9.60 -12.54 2.20
N GLY A 156 -8.76 -12.84 3.20
CA GLY A 156 -9.14 -13.60 4.38
C GLY A 156 -10.27 -12.95 5.17
N VAL A 157 -10.18 -11.65 5.44
CA VAL A 157 -11.26 -10.91 6.14
C VAL A 157 -12.54 -10.90 5.32
N VAL A 158 -12.44 -10.59 4.02
CA VAL A 158 -13.60 -10.54 3.12
C VAL A 158 -14.27 -11.90 3.00
N ALA A 159 -13.49 -12.96 2.87
CA ALA A 159 -13.99 -14.35 2.78
C ALA A 159 -14.75 -14.76 4.05
N LEU A 160 -14.17 -14.49 5.22
CA LEU A 160 -14.80 -14.80 6.50
C LEU A 160 -16.05 -13.96 6.77
N HIS A 161 -16.10 -12.73 6.24
CA HIS A 161 -17.27 -11.87 6.35
C HIS A 161 -18.40 -12.29 5.39
N SER A 162 -18.06 -12.70 4.16
CA SER A 162 -19.00 -13.06 3.10
C SER A 162 -19.39 -14.54 3.08
N GLY A 163 -18.70 -15.39 3.85
CA GLY A 163 -18.89 -16.84 3.84
C GLY A 163 -18.38 -17.54 2.56
N GLN A 164 -17.57 -16.84 1.75
CA GLN A 164 -17.03 -17.39 0.51
C GLN A 164 -15.63 -18.02 0.74
N PRO A 165 -15.20 -18.97 -0.11
CA PRO A 165 -13.82 -19.47 -0.07
C PRO A 165 -12.81 -18.37 -0.31
N VAL A 166 -11.74 -18.32 0.49
CA VAL A 166 -10.67 -17.28 0.39
C VAL A 166 -10.08 -17.22 -1.01
N TRP A 167 -9.83 -18.38 -1.63
CA TRP A 167 -9.30 -18.47 -2.99
C TRP A 167 -10.21 -17.79 -4.02
N THR A 168 -11.54 -18.01 -3.90
CA THR A 168 -12.52 -17.38 -4.79
C THR A 168 -12.48 -15.87 -4.66
N VAL A 169 -12.50 -15.36 -3.42
CA VAL A 169 -12.41 -13.92 -3.14
C VAL A 169 -11.11 -13.35 -3.69
N TRP A 170 -9.97 -14.00 -3.42
CA TRP A 170 -8.68 -13.52 -3.88
C TRP A 170 -8.59 -13.49 -5.41
N ARG A 171 -9.01 -14.58 -6.07
CA ARG A 171 -8.97 -14.68 -7.53
C ARG A 171 -9.85 -13.65 -8.21
N THR A 172 -11.05 -13.40 -7.71
CA THR A 172 -12.00 -12.48 -8.33
C THR A 172 -11.70 -11.01 -8.05
N SER A 173 -11.04 -10.73 -6.91
CA SER A 173 -10.76 -9.35 -6.49
C SER A 173 -9.34 -8.88 -6.82
N PHE A 174 -8.34 -9.78 -6.85
CA PHE A 174 -6.93 -9.39 -6.92
C PHE A 174 -6.11 -10.05 -8.04
N ALA A 175 -6.46 -11.30 -8.47
CA ALA A 175 -5.54 -12.09 -9.31
C ALA A 175 -5.46 -11.67 -10.77
N PHE A 176 -6.55 -11.21 -11.37
CA PHE A 176 -6.65 -10.99 -12.82
C PHE A 176 -7.41 -9.72 -13.17
N GLY A 177 -7.00 -8.59 -12.64
CA GLY A 177 -7.73 -7.38 -12.91
C GLY A 177 -6.89 -6.14 -12.72
N TYR A 178 -7.59 -5.06 -12.70
CA TYR A 178 -7.09 -3.72 -12.42
C TYR A 178 -6.19 -3.66 -11.17
N GLU A 179 -6.50 -4.43 -10.13
CA GLU A 179 -5.75 -4.46 -8.87
C GLU A 179 -4.31 -4.97 -9.06
N MET A 180 -4.12 -6.02 -9.84
CA MET A 180 -2.78 -6.55 -10.13
C MET A 180 -1.96 -5.58 -10.98
N VAL A 181 -2.56 -5.03 -12.03
CA VAL A 181 -1.89 -4.02 -12.88
C VAL A 181 -1.55 -2.78 -12.06
N GLY A 182 -2.50 -2.28 -11.27
CA GLY A 182 -2.28 -1.15 -10.38
C GLY A 182 -1.17 -1.41 -9.35
N ALA A 183 -1.14 -2.62 -8.78
CA ALA A 183 -0.08 -3.00 -7.84
C ALA A 183 1.31 -2.99 -8.50
N VAL A 184 1.44 -3.53 -9.71
CA VAL A 184 2.71 -3.51 -10.47
C VAL A 184 3.14 -2.07 -10.77
N VAL A 185 2.23 -1.25 -11.30
CA VAL A 185 2.51 0.16 -11.61
C VAL A 185 2.95 0.92 -10.37
N LEU A 186 2.27 0.72 -9.23
CA LEU A 186 2.64 1.40 -7.99
C LEU A 186 3.99 0.93 -7.41
N LYS A 187 4.39 -0.33 -7.62
CA LYS A 187 5.74 -0.79 -7.24
C LYS A 187 6.82 -0.18 -8.13
N LEU A 188 6.57 -0.08 -9.44
CA LEU A 188 7.46 0.61 -10.37
C LEU A 188 7.59 2.10 -10.03
N LEU A 189 6.50 2.78 -9.71
CA LEU A 189 6.51 4.16 -9.23
C LEU A 189 7.28 4.30 -7.92
N GLY A 190 7.13 3.36 -6.99
CA GLY A 190 7.89 3.34 -5.74
C GLY A 190 9.39 3.15 -5.97
N TYR A 191 9.76 2.26 -6.89
CA TYR A 191 11.15 2.09 -7.29
C TYR A 191 11.72 3.38 -7.94
N LEU A 192 10.96 4.00 -8.84
CA LEU A 192 11.33 5.29 -9.44
C LEU A 192 11.47 6.39 -8.38
N PHE A 193 10.56 6.42 -7.39
CA PHE A 193 10.66 7.38 -6.29
C PHE A 193 11.92 7.15 -5.45
N ALA A 194 12.31 5.89 -5.22
CA ALA A 194 13.57 5.58 -4.55
C ALA A 194 14.79 6.09 -5.34
N ILE A 195 14.81 5.91 -6.65
CA ILE A 195 15.86 6.45 -7.54
C ILE A 195 15.92 7.98 -7.44
N LEU A 196 14.78 8.65 -7.58
CA LEU A 196 14.70 10.11 -7.49
C LEU A 196 15.18 10.62 -6.13
N PHE A 197 14.85 9.91 -5.04
CA PHE A 197 15.32 10.29 -3.71
C PHE A 197 16.85 10.14 -3.57
N LEU A 198 17.42 9.07 -4.07
CA LEU A 198 18.88 8.88 -4.05
C LEU A 198 19.63 9.90 -4.92
N THR A 199 18.98 10.42 -5.96
CA THR A 199 19.58 11.40 -6.90
C THR A 199 19.40 12.83 -6.41
N TRP A 200 18.22 13.20 -5.96
CA TRP A 200 17.83 14.58 -5.65
C TRP A 200 17.47 14.81 -4.17
N GLY A 201 17.59 13.78 -3.34
CA GLY A 201 17.25 13.88 -1.92
C GLY A 201 15.80 14.28 -1.70
N TYR A 202 15.57 15.16 -0.75
CA TYR A 202 14.24 15.65 -0.39
C TYR A 202 13.52 16.44 -1.49
N MET A 203 14.26 16.97 -2.48
CA MET A 203 13.65 17.65 -3.63
C MET A 203 12.83 16.70 -4.51
N SER A 204 13.07 15.40 -4.43
CA SER A 204 12.27 14.37 -5.11
C SER A 204 10.80 14.40 -4.72
N ALA A 205 10.46 14.95 -3.54
CA ALA A 205 9.07 15.10 -3.09
C ALA A 205 8.21 15.91 -4.09
N PHE A 206 8.76 17.00 -4.64
CA PHE A 206 8.02 17.80 -5.62
C PHE A 206 7.66 16.99 -6.85
N MET A 207 8.62 16.22 -7.38
CA MET A 207 8.38 15.36 -8.55
C MET A 207 7.38 14.25 -8.23
N ALA A 208 7.50 13.61 -7.06
CA ALA A 208 6.58 12.56 -6.63
C ALA A 208 5.15 13.10 -6.44
N VAL A 209 4.99 14.26 -5.81
CA VAL A 209 3.66 14.89 -5.61
C VAL A 209 3.04 15.27 -6.95
N ILE A 210 3.79 15.91 -7.84
CA ILE A 210 3.33 16.29 -9.19
C ILE A 210 2.92 15.05 -9.97
N ALA A 211 3.78 14.02 -10.04
CA ALA A 211 3.48 12.79 -10.76
C ALA A 211 2.24 12.09 -10.19
N THR A 212 2.15 11.98 -8.87
CA THR A 212 1.01 11.37 -8.18
C THR A 212 -0.29 12.13 -8.46
N TYR A 213 -0.24 13.47 -8.44
CA TYR A 213 -1.39 14.31 -8.75
C TYR A 213 -1.89 14.09 -10.19
N PHE A 214 -1.00 14.13 -11.18
CA PHE A 214 -1.38 13.93 -12.58
C PHE A 214 -1.90 12.51 -12.84
N ILE A 215 -1.27 11.49 -12.28
CA ILE A 215 -1.74 10.10 -12.40
C ILE A 215 -3.14 9.97 -11.79
N ARG A 216 -3.36 10.55 -10.60
CA ARG A 216 -4.66 10.55 -9.94
C ARG A 216 -5.71 11.27 -10.79
N ASP A 217 -5.41 12.46 -11.29
CA ASP A 217 -6.34 13.25 -12.11
C ASP A 217 -6.69 12.54 -13.42
N ALA A 218 -5.69 12.04 -14.16
CA ALA A 218 -5.90 11.26 -15.37
C ALA A 218 -6.74 10.00 -15.11
N TYR A 219 -6.49 9.32 -14.01
CA TYR A 219 -7.25 8.13 -13.62
C TYR A 219 -8.71 8.45 -13.28
N ILE A 220 -8.96 9.50 -12.49
CA ILE A 220 -10.33 9.91 -12.15
C ILE A 220 -11.12 10.24 -13.43
N ARG A 221 -10.52 10.99 -14.36
CA ARG A 221 -11.14 11.28 -15.67
C ARG A 221 -11.44 10.01 -16.47
N TYR A 222 -10.50 9.07 -16.49
CA TYR A 222 -10.70 7.78 -17.17
C TYR A 222 -11.88 7.01 -16.56
N VAL A 223 -11.97 6.90 -15.25
CA VAL A 223 -13.08 6.22 -14.56
C VAL A 223 -14.41 6.90 -14.86
N GLN A 224 -14.46 8.23 -14.84
CA GLN A 224 -15.66 9.00 -15.14
C GLN A 224 -16.14 8.79 -16.60
N GLN A 225 -15.20 8.65 -17.53
CA GLN A 225 -15.53 8.42 -18.96
C GLN A 225 -15.99 6.98 -19.25
N THR A 226 -15.49 6.01 -18.47
CA THR A 226 -15.75 4.58 -18.68
C THR A 226 -16.92 4.05 -17.86
N GLN A 227 -17.41 4.78 -16.86
CA GLN A 227 -18.66 4.43 -16.20
C GLN A 227 -19.83 4.80 -17.12
N PRO A 228 -20.67 3.81 -17.55
CA PRO A 228 -21.88 4.13 -18.30
C PRO A 228 -22.74 5.09 -17.47
N LYS A 229 -23.41 6.03 -18.15
CA LYS A 229 -24.42 6.94 -17.57
C LYS A 229 -25.69 6.17 -17.12
N GLU A 230 -25.54 5.12 -16.32
CA GLU A 230 -26.66 4.35 -15.78
C GLU A 230 -27.43 5.10 -14.68
N LEU A 231 -27.00 6.31 -14.29
CA LEU A 231 -27.65 7.10 -13.23
C LEU A 231 -28.56 8.21 -13.75
N GLU A 232 -28.76 8.35 -15.07
CA GLU A 232 -29.74 9.25 -15.65
C GLU A 232 -30.94 8.49 -16.29
N ALA A 233 -31.34 7.35 -15.75
CA ALA A 233 -32.68 6.86 -16.02
C ALA A 233 -33.66 7.78 -15.27
N PRO A 234 -34.54 8.55 -15.98
CA PRO A 234 -35.53 9.36 -15.32
C PRO A 234 -36.40 8.45 -14.47
N SER A 235 -36.55 8.85 -13.20
CA SER A 235 -37.42 8.19 -12.25
C SER A 235 -38.81 8.04 -12.92
N THR A 236 -39.24 6.81 -13.08
CA THR A 236 -40.52 6.42 -13.73
C THR A 236 -41.73 6.88 -12.92
N GLU A 237 -41.54 7.74 -11.93
CA GLU A 237 -42.61 8.27 -11.06
C GLU A 237 -43.28 9.56 -11.58
N GLU A 238 -42.79 10.19 -12.66
CA GLU A 238 -43.36 11.44 -13.17
C GLU A 238 -44.36 11.23 -14.33
N LYS A 239 -44.77 9.99 -14.62
CA LYS A 239 -45.76 9.66 -15.66
C LYS A 239 -47.08 9.11 -15.11
N ALA A 240 -47.37 9.29 -13.84
CA ALA A 240 -48.65 8.90 -13.21
C ALA A 240 -49.30 10.05 -12.45
N ALA A 241 -49.35 11.25 -13.06
CA ALA A 241 -50.20 12.37 -12.61
C ALA A 241 -50.98 12.93 -13.77
#